data_7a2429e8a4c3ee906da3b7737eda11b5
#
_entry.id   7a2429e8a4c3ee906da3b7737eda11b5
#
_cell.length_a   1.000
_cell.length_b   1.000
_cell.length_c   1.000
_cell.angle_alpha   90.00
_cell.angle_beta   90.00
_cell.angle_gamma   90.00
#
_symmetry.space_group_name_H-M   'P 1'
#
loop_
_entity.id
_entity.type
_entity.pdbx_description
1 polymer ?
#
loop_
_entity_poly.entity_id
_entity_poly.type
_entity_poly.pdbx_seq_one_letter_code
_entity_poly.pdbx_strand_id
1 'polypeptide(L)'
;MAYLAIGAFYALPRTGAVSMETAITPLLGWEGTMANGIFNIVFFLIALFLAWRPNTIIDTLGKFLTPALVGLLIILIALASISNGRDPQVPTEDYASSPMVTGLFEGYNTMDAIAGLAFSIVIVGSLRSKGFKTKKSLVNGTITAALVAGALLAAIYLGLAWVGQTIPNGQSYESGAPLLADAANLTMGTIGQAVFSAIVILACMTT
;
A
#
# COMPACT_ATOMS: atom_id res chain seq x y z
N MET A 1 13.09 -11.20 16.21
CA MET A 1 11.89 -10.64 16.87
C MET A 1 11.15 -9.65 15.97
N ALA A 2 11.79 -8.57 15.42
CA ALA A 2 11.12 -7.59 14.54
C ALA A 2 10.42 -8.23 13.33
N TYR A 3 11.04 -9.17 12.64
CA TYR A 3 10.44 -9.89 11.51
C TYR A 3 9.19 -10.70 11.87
N LEU A 4 9.15 -11.29 13.06
CA LEU A 4 7.98 -12.03 13.54
C LEU A 4 6.82 -11.10 13.90
N ALA A 5 7.14 -9.97 14.57
CA ALA A 5 6.14 -9.03 15.00
C ALA A 5 5.51 -8.27 13.81
N ILE A 6 6.34 -7.77 12.88
CA ILE A 6 5.88 -7.00 11.73
C ILE A 6 5.29 -7.93 10.65
N GLY A 7 5.91 -9.09 10.38
CA GLY A 7 5.50 -10.02 9.34
C GLY A 7 4.33 -10.92 9.77
N ALA A 8 4.66 -12.05 10.41
CA ALA A 8 3.70 -13.13 10.62
C ALA A 8 2.53 -12.79 11.54
N PHE A 9 2.73 -11.95 12.55
CA PHE A 9 1.69 -11.64 13.54
C PHE A 9 0.87 -10.39 13.25
N TYR A 10 1.36 -9.49 12.39
CA TYR A 10 0.66 -8.25 12.11
C TYR A 10 0.40 -8.01 10.61
N ALA A 11 1.46 -7.93 9.80
CA ALA A 11 1.30 -7.58 8.39
C ALA A 11 0.53 -8.64 7.59
N LEU A 12 0.87 -9.92 7.74
CA LEU A 12 0.21 -11.00 6.98
C LEU A 12 -1.29 -11.12 7.28
N PRO A 13 -1.77 -11.19 8.54
CA PRO A 13 -3.20 -11.19 8.82
C PRO A 13 -3.91 -9.95 8.28
N ARG A 14 -3.25 -8.78 8.37
CA ARG A 14 -3.80 -7.52 7.87
C ARG A 14 -3.97 -7.53 6.34
N THR A 15 -3.04 -8.12 5.58
CA THR A 15 -3.17 -8.18 4.10
C THR A 15 -4.41 -8.94 3.67
N GLY A 16 -4.74 -10.05 4.33
CA GLY A 16 -5.97 -10.80 4.08
C GLY A 16 -7.23 -9.98 4.40
N ALA A 17 -7.26 -9.33 5.58
CA ALA A 17 -8.39 -8.51 5.99
C ALA A 17 -8.60 -7.31 5.05
N VAL A 18 -7.55 -6.57 4.74
CA VAL A 18 -7.61 -5.41 3.82
C VAL A 18 -8.04 -5.85 2.42
N SER A 19 -7.53 -6.97 1.91
CA SER A 19 -7.94 -7.49 0.60
C SER A 19 -9.41 -7.85 0.55
N MET A 20 -9.95 -8.43 1.63
CA MET A 20 -11.38 -8.74 1.72
C MET A 20 -12.22 -7.46 1.75
N GLU A 21 -11.90 -6.55 2.66
CA GLU A 21 -12.66 -5.32 2.91
C GLU A 21 -12.65 -4.38 1.69
N THR A 22 -11.50 -4.26 1.02
CA THR A 22 -11.32 -3.27 -0.05
C THR A 22 -11.64 -3.81 -1.44
N ALA A 23 -11.50 -5.12 -1.65
CA ALA A 23 -11.63 -5.70 -2.97
C ALA A 23 -12.86 -6.60 -3.10
N ILE A 24 -13.06 -7.53 -2.18
CA ILE A 24 -14.09 -8.55 -2.32
C ILE A 24 -15.46 -8.03 -1.89
N THR A 25 -15.54 -7.40 -0.72
CA THR A 25 -16.80 -6.86 -0.21
C THR A 25 -17.45 -5.86 -1.17
N PRO A 26 -16.73 -4.86 -1.73
CA PRO A 26 -17.33 -3.92 -2.66
C PRO A 26 -17.70 -4.51 -4.03
N LEU A 27 -16.97 -5.54 -4.50
CA LEU A 27 -17.19 -6.14 -5.82
C LEU A 27 -18.26 -7.24 -5.81
N LEU A 28 -18.27 -8.09 -4.79
CA LEU A 28 -19.10 -9.30 -4.73
C LEU A 28 -20.21 -9.20 -3.68
N GLY A 29 -20.20 -8.19 -2.82
CA GLY A 29 -21.15 -8.08 -1.72
C GLY A 29 -20.99 -9.20 -0.68
N TRP A 30 -19.83 -9.83 -0.63
CA TRP A 30 -19.56 -10.92 0.31
C TRP A 30 -19.26 -10.35 1.69
N GLU A 31 -20.19 -10.51 2.59
CA GLU A 31 -20.09 -10.09 3.99
C GLU A 31 -20.30 -11.25 4.92
N GLY A 32 -19.66 -11.22 6.09
CA GLY A 32 -19.82 -12.20 7.15
C GLY A 32 -18.57 -13.01 7.46
N THR A 33 -18.53 -13.58 8.65
CA THR A 33 -17.38 -14.31 9.20
C THR A 33 -17.00 -15.53 8.35
N MET A 34 -17.98 -16.21 7.76
CA MET A 34 -17.74 -17.39 6.93
C MET A 34 -17.09 -17.03 5.59
N ALA A 35 -17.58 -15.97 4.93
CA ALA A 35 -16.99 -15.46 3.69
C ALA A 35 -15.55 -15.00 3.90
N ASN A 36 -15.32 -14.25 4.98
CA ASN A 36 -13.97 -13.83 5.42
C ASN A 36 -13.04 -15.03 5.64
N GLY A 37 -13.51 -16.07 6.32
CA GLY A 37 -12.72 -17.26 6.57
C GLY A 37 -12.33 -18.00 5.29
N ILE A 38 -13.27 -18.23 4.38
CA ILE A 38 -13.03 -18.91 3.11
C ILE A 38 -12.06 -18.10 2.24
N PHE A 39 -12.30 -16.80 2.12
CA PHE A 39 -11.41 -15.91 1.34
C PHE A 39 -9.97 -15.95 1.87
N ASN A 40 -9.78 -15.78 3.18
CA ASN A 40 -8.45 -15.79 3.79
C ASN A 40 -7.74 -17.13 3.58
N ILE A 41 -8.44 -18.28 3.70
CA ILE A 41 -7.84 -19.58 3.43
C ILE A 41 -7.36 -19.66 1.98
N VAL A 42 -8.20 -19.28 1.01
CA VAL A 42 -7.83 -19.29 -0.40
C VAL A 42 -6.67 -18.33 -0.68
N PHE A 43 -6.75 -17.11 -0.16
CA PHE A 43 -5.72 -16.10 -0.31
C PHE A 43 -4.36 -16.58 0.20
N PHE A 44 -4.28 -17.12 1.41
CA PHE A 44 -3.03 -17.62 1.97
C PHE A 44 -2.54 -18.91 1.33
N LEU A 45 -3.42 -19.77 0.81
CA LEU A 45 -3.01 -20.94 0.02
C LEU A 45 -2.35 -20.50 -1.30
N ILE A 46 -2.91 -19.50 -1.97
CA ILE A 46 -2.30 -18.94 -3.19
C ILE A 46 -0.97 -18.27 -2.85
N ALA A 47 -0.92 -17.47 -1.80
CA ALA A 47 0.32 -16.81 -1.34
C ALA A 47 1.40 -17.86 -0.99
N LEU A 48 1.04 -18.94 -0.30
CA LEU A 48 1.95 -20.06 0.02
C LEU A 48 2.46 -20.75 -1.26
N PHE A 49 1.58 -21.00 -2.22
CA PHE A 49 1.97 -21.59 -3.51
C PHE A 49 2.93 -20.69 -4.28
N LEU A 50 2.68 -19.38 -4.27
CA LEU A 50 3.57 -18.38 -4.86
C LEU A 50 4.91 -18.33 -4.11
N ALA A 51 4.92 -18.33 -2.80
CA ALA A 51 6.13 -18.32 -1.98
C ALA A 51 7.02 -19.57 -2.12
N TRP A 52 6.45 -20.70 -2.56
CA TRP A 52 7.19 -21.96 -2.74
C TRP A 52 8.27 -21.89 -3.83
N ARG A 53 8.17 -20.92 -4.77
CA ARG A 53 9.16 -20.71 -5.84
C ARG A 53 9.73 -19.28 -5.81
N PRO A 54 10.56 -18.94 -4.82
CA PRO A 54 10.93 -17.54 -4.53
C PRO A 54 11.76 -16.87 -5.66
N ASN A 55 12.62 -17.61 -6.36
CA ASN A 55 13.61 -17.01 -7.26
C ASN A 55 13.04 -16.43 -8.57
N THR A 56 11.92 -16.98 -9.06
CA THR A 56 11.30 -16.52 -10.32
C THR A 56 10.24 -15.47 -10.07
N ILE A 57 9.59 -15.53 -8.91
CA ILE A 57 8.45 -14.70 -8.58
C ILE A 57 8.88 -13.34 -8.07
N ILE A 58 9.91 -13.26 -7.21
CA ILE A 58 10.46 -12.00 -6.70
C ILE A 58 10.91 -11.09 -7.84
N ASP A 59 11.59 -11.66 -8.85
CA ASP A 59 12.03 -10.88 -10.02
C ASP A 59 10.85 -10.45 -10.90
N THR A 60 9.87 -11.30 -11.11
CA THR A 60 8.73 -10.99 -11.98
C THR A 60 7.74 -10.05 -11.30
N LEU A 61 7.39 -10.29 -10.04
CA LEU A 61 6.49 -9.44 -9.27
C LEU A 61 7.08 -8.05 -9.03
N GLY A 62 8.35 -7.98 -8.58
CA GLY A 62 9.02 -6.69 -8.35
C GLY A 62 9.27 -5.91 -9.65
N LYS A 63 9.48 -6.59 -10.78
CA LYS A 63 9.79 -5.95 -12.06
C LYS A 63 8.56 -5.47 -12.81
N PHE A 64 7.43 -6.18 -12.71
CA PHE A 64 6.19 -5.85 -13.40
C PHE A 64 5.14 -5.26 -12.48
N LEU A 65 4.96 -5.81 -11.30
CA LEU A 65 3.88 -5.45 -10.42
C LEU A 65 4.12 -4.10 -9.75
N THR A 66 5.34 -3.84 -9.27
CA THR A 66 5.65 -2.56 -8.63
C THR A 66 5.46 -1.37 -9.58
N PRO A 67 5.99 -1.37 -10.82
CA PRO A 67 5.70 -0.29 -11.77
C PRO A 67 4.22 -0.18 -12.14
N ALA A 68 3.52 -1.30 -12.24
CA ALA A 68 2.08 -1.30 -12.52
C ALA A 68 1.28 -0.67 -11.37
N LEU A 69 1.58 -1.04 -10.12
CA LEU A 69 0.97 -0.47 -8.93
C LEU A 69 1.20 1.04 -8.83
N VAL A 70 2.46 1.47 -8.97
CA VAL A 70 2.83 2.89 -8.93
C VAL A 70 2.15 3.65 -10.07
N GLY A 71 2.15 3.09 -11.28
CA GLY A 71 1.49 3.69 -12.44
C GLY A 71 -0.02 3.84 -12.24
N LEU A 72 -0.69 2.81 -11.72
CA LEU A 72 -2.12 2.86 -11.45
C LEU A 72 -2.48 3.83 -10.32
N LEU A 73 -1.66 3.90 -9.26
CA LEU A 73 -1.84 4.90 -8.21
C LEU A 73 -1.67 6.33 -8.74
N ILE A 74 -0.68 6.57 -9.59
CA ILE A 74 -0.48 7.89 -10.23
C ILE A 74 -1.68 8.23 -11.11
N ILE A 75 -2.20 7.27 -11.88
CA ILE A 75 -3.40 7.48 -12.72
C ILE A 75 -4.61 7.79 -11.84
N LEU A 76 -4.82 7.05 -10.76
CA LEU A 76 -5.90 7.30 -9.80
C LEU A 76 -5.81 8.72 -9.22
N ILE A 77 -4.63 9.12 -8.73
CA ILE A 77 -4.38 10.44 -8.17
C ILE A 77 -4.64 11.54 -9.22
N ALA A 78 -4.14 11.35 -10.45
CA ALA A 78 -4.33 12.31 -11.54
C ALA A 78 -5.82 12.45 -11.93
N LEU A 79 -6.51 11.35 -12.09
CA LEU A 79 -7.94 11.35 -12.43
C LEU A 79 -8.80 11.92 -11.31
N ALA A 80 -8.53 11.57 -10.07
CA ALA A 80 -9.21 12.12 -8.90
C ALA A 80 -8.99 13.65 -8.78
N SER A 81 -7.77 14.10 -9.06
CA SER A 81 -7.44 15.54 -9.06
C SER A 81 -8.16 16.32 -10.15
N ILE A 82 -8.38 15.72 -11.32
CA ILE A 82 -9.09 16.36 -12.44
C ILE A 82 -10.61 16.30 -12.24
N SER A 83 -11.12 15.15 -11.79
CA SER A 83 -12.55 14.92 -11.62
C SER A 83 -13.14 15.64 -10.42
N ASN A 84 -12.38 15.73 -9.35
CA ASN A 84 -12.80 16.29 -8.06
C ASN A 84 -12.25 17.70 -7.84
N GLY A 85 -12.32 18.60 -8.82
CA GLY A 85 -11.97 20.01 -8.68
C GLY A 85 -12.79 20.73 -7.58
N ARG A 86 -12.97 20.07 -6.43
CA ARG A 86 -13.76 20.52 -5.27
C ARG A 86 -12.89 21.21 -4.27
N ASP A 87 -13.49 22.16 -3.59
CA ASP A 87 -12.87 22.82 -2.43
C ASP A 87 -12.52 21.77 -1.36
N PRO A 88 -11.36 21.92 -0.71
CA PRO A 88 -10.97 21.04 0.39
C PRO A 88 -12.06 20.96 1.45
N GLN A 89 -12.31 19.78 1.97
CA GLN A 89 -13.27 19.59 3.06
C GLN A 89 -12.77 20.25 4.35
N VAL A 90 -13.69 20.55 5.23
CA VAL A 90 -13.36 21.13 6.54
C VAL A 90 -12.47 20.13 7.31
N PRO A 91 -11.32 20.57 7.86
CA PRO A 91 -10.45 19.69 8.63
C PRO A 91 -11.18 19.11 9.85
N THR A 92 -10.83 17.87 10.22
CA THR A 92 -11.28 17.28 11.50
C THR A 92 -10.76 18.09 12.69
N GLU A 93 -11.41 17.97 13.85
CA GLU A 93 -11.03 18.72 15.04
C GLU A 93 -9.55 18.56 15.42
N ASP A 94 -9.00 17.35 15.27
CA ASP A 94 -7.58 17.05 15.54
C ASP A 94 -6.64 17.81 14.61
N TYR A 95 -6.97 17.87 13.31
CA TYR A 95 -6.18 18.62 12.33
C TYR A 95 -6.40 20.14 12.41
N ALA A 96 -7.56 20.58 12.88
CA ALA A 96 -7.84 22.01 13.09
C ALA A 96 -7.01 22.58 14.24
N SER A 97 -6.79 21.79 15.31
CA SER A 97 -6.07 22.24 16.50
C SER A 97 -4.55 22.16 16.36
N SER A 98 -4.01 21.09 15.78
CA SER A 98 -2.56 20.86 15.69
C SER A 98 -2.18 20.00 14.46
N PRO A 99 -2.31 20.53 13.24
CA PRO A 99 -2.16 19.78 12.00
C PRO A 99 -0.78 19.11 11.83
N MET A 100 0.27 19.77 12.27
CA MET A 100 1.62 19.24 12.15
C MET A 100 1.88 18.06 13.09
N VAL A 101 1.40 18.15 14.33
CA VAL A 101 1.58 17.09 15.33
C VAL A 101 0.76 15.87 14.96
N THR A 102 -0.50 16.07 14.59
CA THR A 102 -1.39 15.00 14.13
C THR A 102 -0.81 14.30 12.89
N GLY A 103 -0.37 15.07 11.89
CA GLY A 103 0.26 14.52 10.69
C GLY A 103 1.56 13.74 10.97
N LEU A 104 2.38 14.18 11.93
CA LEU A 104 3.56 13.43 12.37
C LEU A 104 3.20 12.11 13.04
N PHE A 105 2.19 12.10 13.91
CA PHE A 105 1.72 10.87 14.54
C PHE A 105 1.14 9.88 13.53
N GLU A 106 0.31 10.34 12.61
CA GLU A 106 -0.25 9.51 11.54
C GLU A 106 0.86 8.96 10.62
N GLY A 107 1.82 9.81 10.23
CA GLY A 107 2.98 9.38 9.46
C GLY A 107 3.85 8.35 10.20
N TYR A 108 4.00 8.49 11.52
CA TYR A 108 4.70 7.48 12.34
C TYR A 108 3.91 6.16 12.41
N ASN A 109 2.60 6.21 12.49
CA ASN A 109 1.72 5.05 12.55
C ASN A 109 1.73 4.21 11.26
N THR A 110 2.18 4.75 10.13
CA THR A 110 2.38 3.97 8.90
C THR A 110 3.49 2.92 9.04
N MET A 111 4.37 3.06 10.05
CA MET A 111 5.48 2.14 10.35
C MET A 111 6.50 1.96 9.23
N ASP A 112 6.54 2.83 8.23
CA ASP A 112 7.45 2.72 7.09
C ASP A 112 8.93 2.77 7.48
N ALA A 113 9.28 3.57 8.48
CA ALA A 113 10.66 3.64 8.98
C ALA A 113 11.11 2.30 9.60
N ILE A 114 10.22 1.63 10.32
CA ILE A 114 10.48 0.31 10.92
C ILE A 114 10.56 -0.75 9.83
N ALA A 115 9.67 -0.70 8.85
CA ALA A 115 9.69 -1.58 7.69
C ALA A 115 10.99 -1.40 6.89
N GLY A 116 11.43 -0.16 6.64
CA GLY A 116 12.69 0.15 5.96
C GLY A 116 13.91 -0.43 6.68
N LEU A 117 13.94 -0.36 8.03
CA LEU A 117 14.96 -1.01 8.85
C LEU A 117 14.94 -2.53 8.72
N ALA A 118 13.77 -3.15 8.80
CA ALA A 118 13.61 -4.59 8.68
C ALA A 118 14.06 -5.09 7.30
N PHE A 119 13.64 -4.43 6.23
CA PHE A 119 14.00 -4.81 4.86
C PHE A 119 15.41 -4.42 4.43
N SER A 120 16.14 -3.64 5.21
CA SER A 120 17.52 -3.23 4.89
C SER A 120 18.46 -4.42 4.63
N ILE A 121 18.27 -5.52 5.35
CA ILE A 121 19.06 -6.75 5.17
C ILE A 121 18.82 -7.37 3.79
N VAL A 122 17.56 -7.38 3.34
CA VAL A 122 17.16 -7.90 2.02
C VAL A 122 17.74 -7.02 0.91
N ILE A 123 17.69 -5.69 1.07
CA ILE A 123 18.25 -4.73 0.10
C ILE A 123 19.75 -4.92 -0.04
N VAL A 124 20.48 -5.00 1.09
CA VAL A 124 21.94 -5.22 1.08
C VAL A 124 22.28 -6.59 0.45
N GLY A 125 21.51 -7.63 0.76
CA GLY A 125 21.65 -8.95 0.14
C GLY A 125 21.47 -8.90 -1.38
N SER A 126 20.43 -8.21 -1.84
CA SER A 126 20.14 -8.01 -3.27
C SER A 126 21.23 -7.20 -3.98
N LEU A 127 21.77 -6.16 -3.37
CA LEU A 127 22.90 -5.40 -3.92
C LEU A 127 24.16 -6.27 -4.05
N ARG A 128 24.44 -7.11 -3.06
CA ARG A 128 25.56 -8.05 -3.13
C ARG A 128 25.42 -9.06 -4.27
N SER A 129 24.24 -9.62 -4.47
CA SER A 129 23.97 -10.56 -5.56
C SER A 129 24.11 -9.90 -6.93
N LYS A 130 23.84 -8.59 -7.04
CA LYS A 130 24.03 -7.78 -8.26
C LYS A 130 25.47 -7.31 -8.49
N GLY A 131 26.44 -7.75 -7.67
CA GLY A 131 27.86 -7.49 -7.87
C GLY A 131 28.45 -6.30 -7.12
N PHE A 132 27.73 -5.69 -6.20
CA PHE A 132 28.26 -4.65 -5.32
C PHE A 132 29.12 -5.29 -4.21
N LYS A 133 30.43 -5.42 -4.44
CA LYS A 133 31.36 -6.15 -3.54
C LYS A 133 32.05 -5.26 -2.50
N THR A 134 32.25 -3.97 -2.82
CA THR A 134 32.99 -3.06 -1.95
C THR A 134 32.04 -2.39 -0.94
N LYS A 135 32.50 -2.23 0.31
CA LYS A 135 31.71 -1.58 1.38
C LYS A 135 31.19 -0.20 0.94
N LYS A 136 32.03 0.61 0.30
CA LYS A 136 31.66 1.94 -0.22
C LYS A 136 30.57 1.85 -1.28
N SER A 137 30.68 0.90 -2.20
CA SER A 137 29.68 0.67 -3.25
C SER A 137 28.34 0.21 -2.68
N LEU A 138 28.33 -0.69 -1.68
CA LEU A 138 27.13 -1.12 -0.99
C LEU A 138 26.45 0.03 -0.25
N VAL A 139 27.21 0.83 0.50
CA VAL A 139 26.66 1.99 1.22
C VAL A 139 26.04 2.99 0.24
N ASN A 140 26.76 3.37 -0.81
CA ASN A 140 26.23 4.31 -1.81
C ASN A 140 24.99 3.73 -2.51
N GLY A 141 25.01 2.45 -2.90
CA GLY A 141 23.87 1.79 -3.50
C GLY A 141 22.63 1.78 -2.58
N THR A 142 22.84 1.50 -1.30
CA THR A 142 21.76 1.52 -0.30
C THR A 142 21.19 2.93 -0.10
N ILE A 143 22.06 3.95 0.00
CA ILE A 143 21.63 5.35 0.14
C ILE A 143 20.83 5.79 -1.10
N THR A 144 21.32 5.49 -2.30
CA THR A 144 20.60 5.82 -3.53
C THR A 144 19.24 5.14 -3.59
N ALA A 145 19.18 3.84 -3.27
CA ALA A 145 17.92 3.11 -3.22
C ALA A 145 16.94 3.71 -2.19
N ALA A 146 17.43 4.06 -1.01
CA ALA A 146 16.62 4.68 0.04
C ALA A 146 16.09 6.07 -0.36
N LEU A 147 16.92 6.91 -1.02
CA LEU A 147 16.49 8.22 -1.50
C LEU A 147 15.42 8.11 -2.60
N VAL A 148 15.60 7.20 -3.55
CA VAL A 148 14.61 6.97 -4.61
C VAL A 148 13.30 6.43 -4.05
N ALA A 149 13.37 5.43 -3.17
CA ALA A 149 12.19 4.87 -2.53
C ALA A 149 11.46 5.91 -1.65
N GLY A 150 12.20 6.68 -0.87
CA GLY A 150 11.64 7.75 -0.04
C GLY A 150 10.98 8.85 -0.86
N ALA A 151 11.59 9.27 -1.96
CA ALA A 151 11.01 10.28 -2.86
C ALA A 151 9.71 9.77 -3.53
N LEU A 152 9.69 8.52 -4.00
CA LEU A 152 8.49 7.90 -4.56
C LEU A 152 7.38 7.77 -3.52
N LEU A 153 7.72 7.32 -2.31
CA LEU A 153 6.77 7.18 -1.22
C LEU A 153 6.18 8.53 -0.81
N ALA A 154 7.01 9.56 -0.68
CA ALA A 154 6.56 10.91 -0.39
C ALA A 154 5.61 11.45 -1.47
N ALA A 155 5.92 11.23 -2.75
CA ALA A 155 5.06 11.64 -3.86
C ALA A 155 3.70 10.92 -3.83
N ILE A 156 3.68 9.61 -3.55
CA ILE A 156 2.44 8.83 -3.43
C ILE A 156 1.61 9.33 -2.23
N TYR A 157 2.22 9.49 -1.06
CA TYR A 157 1.50 9.96 0.13
C TYR A 157 0.93 11.36 -0.04
N LEU A 158 1.68 12.28 -0.64
CA LEU A 158 1.17 13.62 -0.95
C LEU A 158 -0.01 13.55 -1.93
N GLY A 159 0.07 12.69 -2.95
CA GLY A 159 -1.02 12.48 -3.89
C GLY A 159 -2.25 11.88 -3.23
N LEU A 160 -2.09 10.86 -2.38
CA LEU A 160 -3.19 10.24 -1.64
C LEU A 160 -3.82 11.20 -0.62
N ALA A 161 -3.01 12.01 0.06
CA ALA A 161 -3.51 13.05 0.96
C ALA A 161 -4.34 14.09 0.20
N TRP A 162 -3.90 14.46 -1.00
CA TRP A 162 -4.68 15.34 -1.89
C TRP A 162 -6.02 14.71 -2.28
N VAL A 163 -6.05 13.43 -2.64
CA VAL A 163 -7.30 12.71 -2.95
C VAL A 163 -8.19 12.66 -1.71
N GLY A 164 -7.62 12.30 -0.55
CA GLY A 164 -8.38 12.16 0.70
C GLY A 164 -9.09 13.44 1.13
N GLN A 165 -8.46 14.61 0.95
CA GLN A 165 -9.09 15.89 1.33
C GLN A 165 -10.23 16.31 0.38
N THR A 166 -10.34 15.73 -0.81
CA THR A 166 -11.39 16.08 -1.79
C THR A 166 -12.61 15.17 -1.72
N ILE A 167 -12.55 14.08 -0.98
CA ILE A 167 -13.66 13.11 -0.87
C ILE A 167 -14.70 13.60 0.13
N PRO A 168 -15.99 13.68 -0.27
CA PRO A 168 -17.06 14.04 0.64
C PRO A 168 -17.18 13.01 1.78
N ASN A 169 -17.43 13.51 3.02
CA ASN A 169 -17.62 12.67 4.20
C ASN A 169 -16.43 11.72 4.51
N GLY A 170 -15.20 12.10 4.17
CA GLY A 170 -14.01 11.33 4.48
C GLY A 170 -13.85 10.93 5.96
N GLN A 171 -14.51 11.66 6.86
CA GLN A 171 -14.53 11.40 8.30
C GLN A 171 -15.37 10.17 8.70
N SER A 172 -16.27 9.68 7.85
CA SER A 172 -17.10 8.51 8.14
C SER A 172 -16.41 7.17 7.90
N TYR A 173 -15.21 7.19 7.30
CA TYR A 173 -14.45 5.98 7.03
C TYR A 173 -13.54 5.63 8.20
N GLU A 174 -13.64 4.40 8.69
CA GLU A 174 -12.78 3.88 9.77
C GLU A 174 -11.32 3.67 9.32
N SER A 175 -11.09 3.52 8.01
CA SER A 175 -9.75 3.31 7.44
C SER A 175 -9.60 3.95 6.06
N GLY A 176 -8.35 4.15 5.62
CA GLY A 176 -8.06 4.75 4.30
C GLY A 176 -8.37 3.83 3.12
N ALA A 177 -8.49 2.52 3.33
CA ALA A 177 -8.70 1.56 2.26
C ALA A 177 -10.10 1.65 1.62
N PRO A 178 -11.21 1.64 2.37
CA PRO A 178 -12.55 1.90 1.83
C PRO A 178 -12.68 3.28 1.21
N LEU A 179 -12.05 4.29 1.80
CA LEU A 179 -12.05 5.66 1.26
C LEU A 179 -11.43 5.70 -0.15
N LEU A 180 -10.32 5.01 -0.37
CA LEU A 180 -9.68 4.93 -1.68
C LEU A 180 -10.49 4.10 -2.69
N ALA A 181 -11.18 3.05 -2.24
CA ALA A 181 -12.09 2.28 -3.09
C ALA A 181 -13.25 3.14 -3.59
N ASP A 182 -13.83 3.95 -2.71
CA ASP A 182 -14.89 4.88 -3.07
C ASP A 182 -14.37 6.03 -3.95
N ALA A 183 -13.16 6.53 -3.68
CA ALA A 183 -12.51 7.49 -4.57
C ALA A 183 -12.36 6.96 -5.99
N ALA A 184 -11.93 5.71 -6.14
CA ALA A 184 -11.83 5.06 -7.44
C ALA A 184 -13.18 4.89 -8.11
N ASN A 185 -14.22 4.54 -7.33
CA ASN A 185 -15.59 4.43 -7.83
C ASN A 185 -16.15 5.78 -8.28
N LEU A 186 -15.98 6.83 -7.47
CA LEU A 186 -16.43 8.19 -7.82
C LEU A 186 -15.75 8.76 -9.06
N THR A 187 -14.51 8.34 -9.33
CA THR A 187 -13.68 8.87 -10.42
C THR A 187 -13.90 8.10 -11.72
N MET A 188 -13.98 6.79 -11.67
CA MET A 188 -14.01 5.89 -12.84
C MET A 188 -15.23 4.94 -12.83
N GLY A 189 -16.14 5.07 -11.88
CA GLY A 189 -17.27 4.16 -11.70
C GLY A 189 -16.85 2.75 -11.31
N THR A 190 -17.69 1.77 -11.63
CA THR A 190 -17.47 0.34 -11.31
C THR A 190 -16.14 -0.21 -11.86
N ILE A 191 -15.69 0.31 -13.01
CA ILE A 191 -14.40 -0.11 -13.61
C ILE A 191 -13.25 0.35 -12.72
N GLY A 192 -13.28 1.58 -12.20
CA GLY A 192 -12.28 2.10 -11.29
C GLY A 192 -12.18 1.28 -10.00
N GLN A 193 -13.33 0.94 -9.44
CA GLN A 193 -13.40 0.07 -8.25
C GLN A 193 -12.81 -1.32 -8.51
N ALA A 194 -13.13 -1.94 -9.65
CA ALA A 194 -12.58 -3.25 -10.01
C ALA A 194 -11.07 -3.20 -10.22
N VAL A 195 -10.56 -2.19 -10.89
CA VAL A 195 -9.12 -1.98 -11.09
C VAL A 195 -8.42 -1.75 -9.75
N PHE A 196 -8.95 -0.88 -8.90
CA PHE A 196 -8.39 -0.62 -7.57
C PHE A 196 -8.37 -1.88 -6.70
N SER A 197 -9.46 -2.64 -6.70
CA SER A 197 -9.54 -3.92 -5.97
C SER A 197 -8.51 -4.94 -6.45
N ALA A 198 -8.32 -5.06 -7.76
CA ALA A 198 -7.29 -5.92 -8.33
C ALA A 198 -5.87 -5.48 -7.89
N ILE A 199 -5.60 -4.17 -7.88
CA ILE A 199 -4.33 -3.60 -7.41
C ILE A 199 -4.08 -3.96 -5.95
N VAL A 200 -5.08 -3.78 -5.09
CA VAL A 200 -4.96 -4.05 -3.65
C VAL A 200 -4.68 -5.54 -3.40
N ILE A 201 -5.42 -6.45 -4.05
CA ILE A 201 -5.17 -7.89 -3.92
C ILE A 201 -3.74 -8.24 -4.35
N LEU A 202 -3.32 -7.72 -5.50
CA LEU A 202 -1.96 -7.97 -6.01
C LEU A 202 -0.89 -7.36 -5.10
N ALA A 203 -1.09 -6.17 -4.58
CA ALA A 203 -0.19 -5.53 -3.61
C ALA A 203 -0.08 -6.36 -2.33
N CYS A 204 -1.21 -6.77 -1.76
CA CYS A 204 -1.26 -7.62 -0.57
C CYS A 204 -0.61 -9.00 -0.79
N MET A 205 -0.69 -9.54 -2.01
CA MET A 205 -0.01 -10.81 -2.34
C MET A 205 1.51 -10.68 -2.49
N THR A 206 2.02 -9.46 -2.69
CA THR A 206 3.47 -9.22 -2.80
C THR A 206 4.13 -8.86 -1.47
N THR A 207 3.34 -8.63 -0.44
CA THR A 207 3.81 -8.33 0.92
C THR A 207 4.15 -9.59 1.67
#